data_42e597e57365e1d2ff774fac6bc42881
#
_entry.id   42e597e57365e1d2ff774fac6bc42881
#
_cell.length_a   1.000
_cell.length_b   1.000
_cell.length_c   1.000
_cell.angle_alpha   90.00
_cell.angle_beta   90.00
_cell.angle_gamma   90.00
#
_symmetry.space_group_name_H-M   'P 1'
#
loop_
_entity.id
_entity.type
_entity.pdbx_description
1 polymer ?
#
loop_
_entity_poly.entity_id
_entity_poly.type
_entity_poly.pdbx_seq_one_letter_code
_entity_poly.pdbx_strand_id
1 'polypeptide(L)'
;ITSAVLQMAIIWYLIDKTGSAMVLSIATMVGFLPQAILGSMIGVLVDRWNKKLVMIGADLMIMAAGVVLAILAITIQLPIWMDMVVLFIRSIGTAFHSPALSAITPLMVPENQLTKCNGYTQSLQSVSLVISPAMAAFLYAKWHLNTVIALDVLGALIACITVVIVAIPKQEMESYMVRSNMIAEFKAGYRIIKENQGLFTLLWIGALYCFIYMPISALFPLMSMRYFHGTTT
;
A
#
# COMPACT_ATOMS: atom_id res chain seq x y z
N ILE A 1 0.76 9.59 -1.71
CA ILE A 1 1.30 9.98 -3.03
C ILE A 1 2.77 9.58 -3.11
N THR A 2 3.65 10.06 -2.23
CA THR A 2 5.11 9.77 -2.29
C THR A 2 5.41 8.28 -2.31
N SER A 3 4.74 7.49 -1.49
CA SER A 3 4.88 6.01 -1.47
C SER A 3 4.49 5.35 -2.79
N ALA A 4 3.45 5.83 -3.46
CA ALA A 4 3.05 5.34 -4.77
C ALA A 4 4.08 5.74 -5.85
N VAL A 5 4.63 6.95 -5.75
CA VAL A 5 5.71 7.43 -6.65
C VAL A 5 6.96 6.56 -6.50
N LEU A 6 7.39 6.29 -5.25
CA LEU A 6 8.57 5.43 -5.03
C LEU A 6 8.33 3.99 -5.51
N GLN A 7 7.15 3.44 -5.28
CA GLN A 7 6.83 2.09 -5.76
C GLN A 7 6.93 1.99 -7.28
N MET A 8 6.42 2.99 -7.99
CA MET A 8 6.56 3.06 -9.46
C MET A 8 7.99 3.31 -9.90
N ALA A 9 8.75 4.15 -9.20
CA ALA A 9 10.17 4.38 -9.50
C ALA A 9 11.02 3.11 -9.35
N ILE A 10 10.76 2.28 -8.32
CA ILE A 10 11.42 0.98 -8.16
C ILE A 10 11.07 0.06 -9.35
N ILE A 11 9.82 0.06 -9.80
CA ILE A 11 9.39 -0.71 -10.97
C ILE A 11 10.14 -0.24 -12.22
N TRP A 12 10.23 1.07 -12.47
CA TRP A 12 11.00 1.62 -13.59
C TRP A 12 12.48 1.26 -13.49
N TYR A 13 13.08 1.37 -12.32
CA TYR A 13 14.48 0.97 -12.07
C TYR A 13 14.72 -0.51 -12.38
N LEU A 14 13.80 -1.40 -11.97
CA LEU A 14 13.91 -2.83 -12.25
C LEU A 14 13.76 -3.15 -13.73
N ILE A 15 12.87 -2.43 -14.45
CA ILE A 15 12.70 -2.57 -15.89
C ILE A 15 13.99 -2.14 -16.60
N ASP A 16 14.52 -0.97 -16.26
CA ASP A 16 15.72 -0.40 -16.85
C ASP A 16 16.94 -1.30 -16.64
N LYS A 17 17.06 -1.86 -15.44
CA LYS A 17 18.17 -2.74 -15.07
C LYS A 17 18.10 -4.14 -15.68
N THR A 18 16.91 -4.70 -15.86
CA THR A 18 16.75 -6.12 -16.23
C THR A 18 16.09 -6.34 -17.58
N GLY A 19 15.24 -5.44 -18.02
CA GLY A 19 14.40 -5.61 -19.21
C GLY A 19 13.51 -6.86 -19.19
N SER A 20 13.37 -7.51 -18.00
CA SER A 20 12.72 -8.81 -17.85
C SER A 20 11.29 -8.67 -17.36
N ALA A 21 10.35 -9.17 -18.16
CA ALA A 21 8.93 -9.25 -17.76
C ALA A 21 8.74 -10.14 -16.51
N MET A 22 9.57 -11.16 -16.34
CA MET A 22 9.51 -12.05 -15.18
C MET A 22 9.87 -11.31 -13.88
N VAL A 23 10.94 -10.53 -13.89
CA VAL A 23 11.35 -9.72 -12.73
C VAL A 23 10.26 -8.72 -12.37
N LEU A 24 9.67 -8.06 -13.37
CA LEU A 24 8.58 -7.12 -13.18
C LEU A 24 7.34 -7.78 -12.56
N SER A 25 6.97 -8.96 -13.06
CA SER A 25 5.82 -9.71 -12.53
C SER A 25 6.05 -10.14 -11.09
N ILE A 26 7.25 -10.61 -10.75
CA ILE A 26 7.63 -10.99 -9.38
C ILE A 26 7.62 -9.75 -8.48
N ALA A 27 8.18 -8.62 -8.92
CA ALA A 27 8.18 -7.38 -8.15
C ALA A 27 6.76 -6.89 -7.83
N THR A 28 5.89 -6.92 -8.83
CA THR A 28 4.47 -6.57 -8.65
C THR A 28 3.79 -7.54 -7.69
N MET A 29 4.01 -8.85 -7.85
CA MET A 29 3.44 -9.86 -6.97
C MET A 29 3.91 -9.67 -5.52
N VAL A 30 5.20 -9.49 -5.30
CA VAL A 30 5.79 -9.27 -3.98
C VAL A 30 5.28 -7.97 -3.34
N GLY A 31 5.07 -6.92 -4.13
CA GLY A 31 4.54 -5.65 -3.67
C GLY A 31 3.06 -5.68 -3.26
N PHE A 32 2.28 -6.65 -3.72
CA PHE A 32 0.84 -6.75 -3.42
C PHE A 32 0.44 -7.99 -2.62
N LEU A 33 1.18 -9.10 -2.74
CA LEU A 33 0.84 -10.38 -2.12
C LEU A 33 0.68 -10.30 -0.59
N PRO A 34 1.60 -9.67 0.18
CA PRO A 34 1.45 -9.50 1.62
C PRO A 34 0.16 -8.78 1.99
N GLN A 35 -0.18 -7.70 1.29
CA GLN A 35 -1.41 -6.96 1.51
C GLN A 35 -2.66 -7.79 1.21
N ALA A 36 -2.64 -8.58 0.13
CA ALA A 36 -3.76 -9.43 -0.26
C ALA A 36 -4.00 -10.57 0.75
N ILE A 37 -2.93 -11.22 1.22
CA ILE A 37 -3.04 -12.35 2.16
C ILE A 37 -3.34 -11.85 3.58
N LEU A 38 -2.60 -10.86 4.04
CA LEU A 38 -2.67 -10.40 5.43
C LEU A 38 -3.80 -9.40 5.67
N GLY A 39 -4.31 -8.72 4.65
CA GLY A 39 -5.26 -7.62 4.78
C GLY A 39 -6.51 -7.99 5.56
N SER A 40 -7.09 -9.16 5.31
CA SER A 40 -8.27 -9.64 6.04
C SER A 40 -7.99 -9.99 7.50
N MET A 41 -6.81 -10.55 7.80
CA MET A 41 -6.39 -10.87 9.16
C MET A 41 -5.97 -9.62 9.93
N ILE A 42 -5.28 -8.71 9.27
CA ILE A 42 -4.81 -7.46 9.85
C ILE A 42 -6.00 -6.56 10.23
N GLY A 43 -7.09 -6.55 9.46
CA GLY A 43 -8.31 -5.80 9.82
C GLY A 43 -8.78 -6.15 11.23
N VAL A 44 -8.95 -7.43 11.52
CA VAL A 44 -9.35 -7.91 12.86
C VAL A 44 -8.32 -7.56 13.94
N LEU A 45 -7.04 -7.58 13.60
CA LEU A 45 -5.95 -7.25 14.53
C LEU A 45 -5.92 -5.75 14.86
N VAL A 46 -6.10 -4.91 13.84
CA VAL A 46 -6.14 -3.45 13.97
C VAL A 46 -7.33 -2.99 14.82
N ASP A 47 -8.47 -3.68 14.73
CA ASP A 47 -9.65 -3.35 15.54
C ASP A 47 -9.38 -3.53 17.03
N ARG A 48 -8.50 -4.46 17.40
CA ARG A 48 -8.11 -4.75 18.80
C ARG A 48 -6.96 -3.90 19.32
N TRP A 49 -6.17 -3.31 18.45
CA TRP A 49 -5.00 -2.53 18.82
C TRP A 49 -5.29 -1.02 18.79
N ASN A 50 -4.40 -0.27 19.41
CA ASN A 50 -4.45 1.19 19.31
C ASN A 50 -4.16 1.60 17.85
N LYS A 51 -5.21 2.00 17.15
CA LYS A 51 -5.19 2.32 15.72
C LYS A 51 -4.15 3.38 15.39
N LYS A 52 -3.94 4.36 16.29
CA LYS A 52 -2.92 5.41 16.13
C LYS A 52 -1.50 4.82 16.16
N LEU A 53 -1.22 3.93 17.11
CA LEU A 53 0.09 3.27 17.23
C LEU A 53 0.37 2.35 16.05
N VAL A 54 -0.65 1.63 15.57
CA VAL A 54 -0.54 0.78 14.37
C VAL A 54 -0.18 1.60 13.15
N MET A 55 -0.85 2.75 12.96
CA MET A 55 -0.60 3.64 11.83
C MET A 55 0.82 4.23 11.87
N ILE A 56 1.25 4.74 13.03
CA ILE A 56 2.62 5.24 13.23
C ILE A 56 3.65 4.14 13.00
N GLY A 57 3.42 2.94 13.55
CA GLY A 57 4.32 1.80 13.39
C GLY A 57 4.44 1.35 11.92
N ALA A 58 3.35 1.36 11.18
CA ALA A 58 3.34 1.07 9.76
C ALA A 58 4.14 2.10 8.95
N ASP A 59 3.93 3.39 9.21
CA ASP A 59 4.66 4.47 8.54
C ASP A 59 6.16 4.44 8.87
N LEU A 60 6.52 4.17 10.13
CA LEU A 60 7.92 4.00 10.54
C LEU A 60 8.57 2.80 9.86
N MET A 61 7.86 1.69 9.71
CA MET A 61 8.37 0.51 9.01
C MET A 61 8.60 0.80 7.52
N ILE A 62 7.67 1.49 6.86
CA ILE A 62 7.82 1.92 5.46
C ILE A 62 9.01 2.88 5.32
N MET A 63 9.12 3.86 6.22
CA MET A 63 10.22 4.82 6.24
C MET A 63 11.57 4.12 6.47
N ALA A 64 11.67 3.22 7.44
CA ALA A 64 12.89 2.48 7.72
C ALA A 64 13.34 1.65 6.50
N ALA A 65 12.40 0.97 5.82
CA ALA A 65 12.70 0.25 4.59
C ALA A 65 13.22 1.18 3.48
N GLY A 66 12.64 2.39 3.36
CA GLY A 66 13.13 3.42 2.43
C GLY A 66 14.54 3.91 2.77
N VAL A 67 14.82 4.20 4.04
CA VAL A 67 16.16 4.63 4.50
C VAL A 67 17.20 3.55 4.25
N VAL A 68 16.89 2.29 4.57
CA VAL A 68 17.79 1.15 4.29
C VAL A 68 18.08 1.06 2.80
N LEU A 69 17.05 1.18 1.96
CA LEU A 69 17.23 1.18 0.50
C LEU A 69 18.11 2.34 0.04
N ALA A 70 17.94 3.56 0.60
CA ALA A 70 18.74 4.73 0.26
C ALA A 70 20.23 4.52 0.59
N ILE A 71 20.53 4.00 1.78
CA ILE A 71 21.89 3.73 2.22
C ILE A 71 22.54 2.67 1.33
N LEU A 72 21.82 1.60 1.03
CA LEU A 72 22.33 0.52 0.18
C LEU A 72 22.54 0.99 -1.26
N ALA A 73 21.66 1.85 -1.78
CA ALA A 73 21.77 2.40 -3.13
C ALA A 73 23.02 3.30 -3.32
N ILE A 74 23.53 3.90 -2.23
CA ILE A 74 24.74 4.73 -2.26
C ILE A 74 25.99 3.88 -2.08
N THR A 75 25.92 2.80 -1.29
CA THR A 75 27.09 2.02 -0.87
C THR A 75 27.44 0.87 -1.78
N ILE A 76 26.45 0.27 -2.41
CA ILE A 76 26.62 -0.93 -3.25
C ILE A 76 25.72 -0.88 -4.49
N GLN A 77 26.11 -1.63 -5.54
CA GLN A 77 25.17 -1.90 -6.62
C GLN A 77 24.04 -2.80 -6.09
N LEU A 78 22.84 -2.23 -5.95
CA LEU A 78 21.67 -2.92 -5.41
C LEU A 78 21.40 -4.23 -6.18
N PRO A 79 21.47 -5.39 -5.56
CA PRO A 79 21.00 -6.62 -6.18
C PRO A 79 19.46 -6.65 -6.19
N ILE A 80 18.89 -7.22 -7.25
CA ILE A 80 17.43 -7.26 -7.49
C ILE A 80 16.64 -7.81 -6.29
N TRP A 81 17.19 -8.79 -5.59
CA TRP A 81 16.51 -9.40 -4.44
C TRP A 81 16.32 -8.41 -3.26
N MET A 82 17.20 -7.42 -3.12
CA MET A 82 17.05 -6.37 -2.10
C MET A 82 15.85 -5.47 -2.40
N ASP A 83 15.67 -5.07 -3.67
CA ASP A 83 14.49 -4.32 -4.10
C ASP A 83 13.21 -5.10 -3.79
N MET A 84 13.22 -6.43 -4.02
CA MET A 84 12.10 -7.31 -3.69
C MET A 84 11.81 -7.34 -2.19
N VAL A 85 12.83 -7.45 -1.35
CA VAL A 85 12.68 -7.43 0.12
C VAL A 85 12.08 -6.10 0.59
N VAL A 86 12.55 -4.98 0.05
CA VAL A 86 12.01 -3.66 0.39
C VAL A 86 10.55 -3.53 -0.04
N LEU A 87 10.20 -3.96 -1.25
CA LEU A 87 8.82 -3.99 -1.71
C LEU A 87 7.92 -4.85 -0.81
N PHE A 88 8.42 -5.99 -0.36
CA PHE A 88 7.72 -6.89 0.56
C PHE A 88 7.45 -6.22 1.91
N ILE A 89 8.47 -5.61 2.52
CA ILE A 89 8.34 -4.90 3.81
C ILE A 89 7.36 -3.73 3.68
N ARG A 90 7.45 -2.95 2.61
CA ARG A 90 6.55 -1.84 2.33
C ARG A 90 5.10 -2.30 2.14
N SER A 91 4.90 -3.44 1.48
CA SER A 91 3.58 -4.06 1.31
C SER A 91 2.96 -4.48 2.64
N ILE A 92 3.76 -5.03 3.57
CA ILE A 92 3.31 -5.32 4.93
C ILE A 92 2.91 -4.01 5.64
N GLY A 93 3.72 -2.96 5.58
CA GLY A 93 3.39 -1.65 6.16
C GLY A 93 2.06 -1.12 5.63
N THR A 94 1.84 -1.16 4.33
CA THR A 94 0.60 -0.74 3.70
C THR A 94 -0.59 -1.59 4.15
N ALA A 95 -0.40 -2.90 4.35
CA ALA A 95 -1.44 -3.80 4.85
C ALA A 95 -1.93 -3.44 6.26
N PHE A 96 -1.07 -2.86 7.10
CA PHE A 96 -1.46 -2.32 8.41
C PHE A 96 -2.01 -0.90 8.33
N HIS A 97 -1.39 -0.03 7.53
CA HIS A 97 -1.76 1.38 7.43
C HIS A 97 -3.19 1.58 6.90
N SER A 98 -3.57 0.87 5.84
CA SER A 98 -4.86 1.06 5.17
C SER A 98 -6.07 0.76 6.06
N PRO A 99 -6.16 -0.40 6.75
CA PRO A 99 -7.27 -0.66 7.65
C PRO A 99 -7.23 0.24 8.91
N ALA A 100 -6.03 0.61 9.40
CA ALA A 100 -5.93 1.53 10.53
C ALA A 100 -6.51 2.91 10.19
N LEU A 101 -6.20 3.46 9.01
CA LEU A 101 -6.77 4.71 8.51
C LEU A 101 -8.29 4.63 8.36
N SER A 102 -8.79 3.55 7.78
CA SER A 102 -10.23 3.32 7.62
C SER A 102 -10.97 3.22 8.96
N ALA A 103 -10.33 2.63 9.97
CA ALA A 103 -10.89 2.48 11.31
C ALA A 103 -10.82 3.77 12.16
N ILE A 104 -9.88 4.69 11.86
CA ILE A 104 -9.76 5.99 12.53
C ILE A 104 -10.79 7.00 11.97
N THR A 105 -11.07 6.96 10.69
CA THR A 105 -11.95 7.93 10.02
C THR A 105 -13.31 8.11 10.73
N PRO A 106 -14.07 7.05 11.07
CA PRO A 106 -15.36 7.22 11.75
C PRO A 106 -15.24 7.71 13.20
N LEU A 107 -14.06 7.65 13.81
CA LEU A 107 -13.83 8.18 15.16
C LEU A 107 -13.59 9.70 15.17
N MET A 108 -13.19 10.25 14.04
CA MET A 108 -12.82 11.66 13.90
C MET A 108 -13.87 12.49 13.17
N VAL A 109 -14.72 11.86 12.37
CA VAL A 109 -15.65 12.53 11.48
C VAL A 109 -17.10 12.23 11.93
N PRO A 110 -17.95 13.25 12.09
CA PRO A 110 -19.38 13.05 12.38
C PRO A 110 -20.06 12.17 11.32
N GLU A 111 -21.02 11.35 11.74
CA GLU A 111 -21.70 10.38 10.86
C GLU A 111 -22.27 11.00 9.58
N ASN A 112 -22.83 12.21 9.68
CA ASN A 112 -23.41 12.94 8.56
C ASN A 112 -22.37 13.41 7.51
N GLN A 113 -21.08 13.38 7.83
CA GLN A 113 -19.98 13.79 6.96
C GLN A 113 -19.09 12.61 6.50
N LEU A 114 -19.31 11.39 7.01
CA LEU A 114 -18.51 10.22 6.67
C LEU A 114 -18.47 9.94 5.17
N THR A 115 -19.62 10.00 4.50
CA THR A 115 -19.72 9.78 3.05
C THR A 115 -18.87 10.80 2.28
N LYS A 116 -18.90 12.07 2.70
CA LYS A 116 -18.12 13.14 2.08
C LYS A 116 -16.63 12.95 2.31
N CYS A 117 -16.23 12.58 3.52
CA CYS A 117 -14.83 12.30 3.86
C CYS A 117 -14.28 11.11 3.06
N ASN A 118 -15.05 10.03 2.98
CA ASN A 118 -14.69 8.87 2.17
C ASN A 118 -14.58 9.22 0.67
N GLY A 119 -15.47 10.08 0.18
CA GLY A 119 -15.39 10.60 -1.18
C GLY A 119 -14.10 11.38 -1.45
N TYR A 120 -13.67 12.24 -0.53
CA TYR A 120 -12.38 12.94 -0.65
C TYR A 120 -11.19 11.99 -0.60
N THR A 121 -11.21 11.01 0.30
CA THR A 121 -10.16 10.00 0.40
C THR A 121 -10.03 9.20 -0.90
N GLN A 122 -11.16 8.76 -1.45
CA GLN A 122 -11.20 8.04 -2.73
C GLN A 122 -10.74 8.90 -3.91
N SER A 123 -11.12 10.18 -3.92
CA SER A 123 -10.66 11.13 -4.96
C SER A 123 -9.14 11.32 -4.90
N LEU A 124 -8.58 11.50 -3.71
CA LEU A 124 -7.14 11.62 -3.51
C LEU A 124 -6.39 10.34 -3.92
N GLN A 125 -6.95 9.16 -3.64
CA GLN A 125 -6.39 7.88 -4.09
C GLN A 125 -6.41 7.78 -5.62
N SER A 126 -7.51 8.14 -6.27
CA SER A 126 -7.64 8.15 -7.73
C SER A 126 -6.67 9.12 -8.40
N VAL A 127 -6.53 10.33 -7.86
CA VAL A 127 -5.54 11.33 -8.31
C VAL A 127 -4.13 10.78 -8.14
N SER A 128 -3.83 10.14 -7.01
CA SER A 128 -2.53 9.51 -6.77
C SER A 128 -2.22 8.41 -7.78
N LEU A 129 -3.23 7.59 -8.13
CA LEU A 129 -3.06 6.51 -9.10
C LEU A 129 -2.68 7.01 -10.50
N VAL A 130 -3.23 8.16 -10.90
CA VAL A 130 -2.97 8.78 -12.21
C VAL A 130 -1.66 9.57 -12.21
N ILE A 131 -1.41 10.35 -11.16
CA ILE A 131 -0.25 11.27 -11.10
C ILE A 131 1.04 10.53 -10.74
N SER A 132 0.98 9.51 -9.85
CA SER A 132 2.21 8.86 -9.35
C SER A 132 3.07 8.21 -10.44
N PRO A 133 2.53 7.52 -11.45
CA PRO A 133 3.36 6.98 -12.53
C PRO A 133 4.08 8.07 -13.33
N ALA A 134 3.38 9.16 -13.66
CA ALA A 134 3.96 10.29 -14.41
C ALA A 134 5.03 11.01 -13.58
N MET A 135 4.77 11.26 -12.29
CA MET A 135 5.77 11.82 -11.38
C MET A 135 6.97 10.90 -11.21
N ALA A 136 6.74 9.60 -11.06
CA ALA A 136 7.82 8.63 -10.92
C ALA A 136 8.73 8.62 -12.16
N ALA A 137 8.14 8.59 -13.35
CA ALA A 137 8.89 8.63 -14.60
C ALA A 137 9.72 9.92 -14.72
N PHE A 138 9.11 11.08 -14.46
CA PHE A 138 9.77 12.38 -14.51
C PHE A 138 10.92 12.49 -13.48
N LEU A 139 10.67 12.08 -12.24
CA LEU A 139 11.67 12.16 -11.17
C LEU A 139 12.80 11.17 -11.40
N TYR A 140 12.48 9.96 -11.85
CA TYR A 140 13.48 8.93 -12.15
C TYR A 140 14.36 9.32 -13.33
N ALA A 141 13.80 9.93 -14.38
CA ALA A 141 14.56 10.38 -15.54
C ALA A 141 15.52 11.54 -15.24
N LYS A 142 15.11 12.48 -14.35
CA LYS A 142 15.94 13.66 -14.00
C LYS A 142 16.85 13.42 -12.81
N TRP A 143 16.36 12.72 -11.81
CA TRP A 143 17.01 12.57 -10.51
C TRP A 143 17.03 11.08 -10.15
N HIS A 144 18.17 10.48 -10.12
CA HIS A 144 18.39 9.08 -9.78
C HIS A 144 17.45 8.55 -8.68
N LEU A 145 17.26 7.24 -8.63
CA LEU A 145 16.39 6.54 -7.65
C LEU A 145 16.56 7.06 -6.21
N ASN A 146 17.77 7.41 -5.80
CA ASN A 146 18.08 7.92 -4.45
C ASN A 146 17.27 9.17 -4.08
N THR A 147 17.03 10.08 -5.02
CA THR A 147 16.23 11.29 -4.76
C THR A 147 14.76 10.96 -4.57
N VAL A 148 14.25 10.00 -5.31
CA VAL A 148 12.85 9.53 -5.15
C VAL A 148 12.68 8.85 -3.80
N ILE A 149 13.67 8.07 -3.36
CA ILE A 149 13.67 7.44 -2.03
C ILE A 149 13.69 8.53 -0.93
N ALA A 150 14.56 9.55 -1.07
CA ALA A 150 14.61 10.64 -0.11
C ALA A 150 13.28 11.41 -0.02
N LEU A 151 12.61 11.62 -1.14
CA LEU A 151 11.28 12.25 -1.19
C LEU A 151 10.22 11.40 -0.45
N ASP A 152 10.28 10.09 -0.60
CA ASP A 152 9.35 9.18 0.11
C ASP A 152 9.60 9.17 1.62
N VAL A 153 10.87 9.13 2.02
CA VAL A 153 11.25 9.21 3.45
C VAL A 153 10.78 10.53 4.07
N LEU A 154 10.94 11.65 3.38
CA LEU A 154 10.41 12.95 3.82
C LEU A 154 8.88 12.95 3.91
N GLY A 155 8.20 12.37 2.91
CA GLY A 155 6.75 12.23 2.92
C GLY A 155 6.24 11.37 4.08
N ALA A 156 6.90 10.26 4.36
CA ALA A 156 6.57 9.38 5.49
C ALA A 156 6.83 10.07 6.84
N LEU A 157 7.90 10.85 6.95
CA LEU A 157 8.21 11.63 8.14
C LEU A 157 7.11 12.68 8.42
N ILE A 158 6.68 13.41 7.39
CA ILE A 158 5.58 14.38 7.50
C ILE A 158 4.29 13.67 7.91
N ALA A 159 3.98 12.51 7.32
CA ALA A 159 2.81 11.71 7.68
C ALA A 159 2.87 11.27 9.14
N CYS A 160 3.98 10.72 9.62
CA CYS A 160 4.19 10.35 11.01
C CYS A 160 3.98 11.54 11.96
N ILE A 161 4.60 12.69 11.67
CA ILE A 161 4.45 13.90 12.49
C ILE A 161 2.98 14.32 12.54
N THR A 162 2.30 14.33 11.40
CA THR A 162 0.88 14.69 11.32
C THR A 162 0.01 13.77 12.20
N VAL A 163 0.22 12.45 12.11
CA VAL A 163 -0.53 11.47 12.92
C VAL A 163 -0.23 11.64 14.42
N VAL A 164 1.00 11.97 14.78
CA VAL A 164 1.38 12.21 16.19
C VAL A 164 0.66 13.46 16.75
N ILE A 165 0.62 14.55 15.98
CA ILE A 165 0.01 15.82 16.39
C ILE A 165 -1.52 15.71 16.49
N VAL A 166 -2.15 14.97 15.60
CA VAL A 166 -3.60 14.82 15.57
C VAL A 166 -4.07 14.09 16.84
N ALA A 167 -4.94 14.74 17.62
CA ALA A 167 -5.60 14.15 18.77
C ALA A 167 -6.70 13.19 18.28
N ILE A 168 -6.39 11.91 18.22
CA ILE A 168 -7.39 10.88 17.93
C ILE A 168 -8.09 10.53 19.24
N PRO A 169 -9.43 10.62 19.33
CA PRO A 169 -10.16 10.24 20.53
C PRO A 169 -9.79 8.82 20.94
N LYS A 170 -9.40 8.64 22.19
CA LYS A 170 -9.27 7.29 22.74
C LYS A 170 -10.66 6.66 22.69
N GLN A 171 -10.80 5.63 21.89
CA GLN A 171 -11.94 4.75 22.05
C GLN A 171 -11.78 4.17 23.45
N GLU A 172 -12.70 4.52 24.37
CA GLU A 172 -12.84 3.73 25.58
C GLU A 172 -13.03 2.32 25.07
N MET A 173 -12.06 1.47 25.35
CA MET A 173 -12.21 0.04 25.14
C MET A 173 -13.29 -0.37 26.13
N GLU A 174 -14.56 -0.11 25.73
CA GLU A 174 -15.66 -0.77 26.37
C GLU A 174 -15.31 -2.24 26.39
N SER A 175 -15.34 -2.77 27.56
CA SER A 175 -14.98 -4.09 28.06
C SER A 175 -15.65 -5.25 27.29
N TYR A 176 -15.72 -5.19 25.98
CA TYR A 176 -15.94 -6.34 25.10
C TYR A 176 -14.59 -7.04 24.81
N MET A 177 -13.75 -7.15 25.83
CA MET A 177 -12.81 -8.26 25.88
C MET A 177 -13.56 -9.57 26.17
N VAL A 178 -14.56 -9.86 25.37
CA VAL A 178 -14.88 -11.26 25.14
C VAL A 178 -13.63 -11.80 24.43
N ARG A 179 -12.97 -12.75 25.06
CA ARG A 179 -11.90 -13.57 24.51
C ARG A 179 -12.43 -14.34 23.30
N SER A 180 -12.81 -13.63 22.24
CA SER A 180 -13.20 -14.28 21.02
C SER A 180 -11.91 -14.65 20.27
N ASN A 181 -11.83 -15.90 19.91
CA ASN A 181 -10.69 -16.45 19.20
C ASN A 181 -10.66 -15.76 17.81
N MET A 182 -9.51 -15.13 17.41
CA MET A 182 -9.36 -14.49 16.08
C MET A 182 -9.89 -15.38 14.94
N ILE A 183 -9.64 -16.68 15.06
CA ILE A 183 -10.12 -17.68 14.09
C ILE A 183 -11.65 -17.77 14.11
N ALA A 184 -12.29 -17.61 15.26
CA ALA A 184 -13.76 -17.65 15.39
C ALA A 184 -14.39 -16.41 14.74
N GLU A 185 -13.81 -15.22 14.92
CA GLU A 185 -14.28 -13.97 14.26
C GLU A 185 -14.11 -14.05 12.73
N PHE A 186 -12.96 -14.54 12.27
CA PHE A 186 -12.74 -14.76 10.84
C PHE A 186 -13.74 -15.75 10.26
N LYS A 187 -14.00 -16.86 10.96
CA LYS A 187 -15.02 -17.84 10.55
C LYS A 187 -16.43 -17.25 10.55
N ALA A 188 -16.76 -16.41 11.54
CA ALA A 188 -18.05 -15.74 11.60
C ALA A 188 -18.23 -14.78 10.41
N GLY A 189 -17.22 -13.96 10.11
CA GLY A 189 -17.23 -13.10 8.92
C GLY A 189 -17.37 -13.88 7.61
N TYR A 190 -16.62 -14.97 7.45
CA TYR A 190 -16.74 -15.85 6.28
C TYR A 190 -18.12 -16.47 6.16
N ARG A 191 -18.71 -16.88 7.29
CA ARG A 191 -20.06 -17.44 7.32
C ARG A 191 -21.12 -16.44 6.86
N ILE A 192 -21.06 -15.21 7.33
CA ILE A 192 -21.98 -14.12 6.93
C ILE A 192 -21.89 -13.88 5.41
N ILE A 193 -20.67 -13.85 4.87
CA ILE A 193 -20.44 -13.69 3.43
C ILE A 193 -21.05 -14.86 2.65
N LYS A 194 -20.84 -16.09 3.12
CA LYS A 194 -21.35 -17.30 2.46
C LYS A 194 -22.88 -17.42 2.51
N GLU A 195 -23.48 -16.97 3.61
CA GLU A 195 -24.94 -16.98 3.80
C GLU A 195 -25.63 -15.92 2.93
N ASN A 196 -24.93 -14.83 2.58
CA ASN A 196 -25.45 -13.77 1.72
C ASN A 196 -24.98 -13.95 0.27
N GLN A 197 -25.84 -14.56 -0.56
CA GLN A 197 -25.50 -14.83 -1.97
C GLN A 197 -25.09 -13.59 -2.77
N GLY A 198 -25.69 -12.43 -2.49
CA GLY A 198 -25.33 -11.18 -3.15
C GLY A 198 -23.90 -10.73 -2.83
N LEU A 199 -23.52 -10.77 -1.55
CA LEU A 199 -22.15 -10.47 -1.11
C LEU A 199 -21.13 -11.46 -1.68
N PHE A 200 -21.46 -12.74 -1.66
CA PHE A 200 -20.60 -13.80 -2.20
C PHE A 200 -20.37 -13.61 -3.72
N THR A 201 -21.44 -13.32 -4.47
CA THR A 201 -21.34 -13.07 -5.91
C THR A 201 -20.51 -11.82 -6.22
N LEU A 202 -20.70 -10.71 -5.48
CA LEU A 202 -19.91 -9.49 -5.63
C LEU A 202 -18.43 -9.73 -5.37
N LEU A 203 -18.08 -10.51 -4.35
CA LEU A 203 -16.69 -10.87 -4.06
C LEU A 203 -16.06 -11.70 -5.18
N TRP A 204 -16.81 -12.66 -5.74
CA TRP A 204 -16.33 -13.47 -6.86
C TRP A 204 -16.12 -12.64 -8.13
N ILE A 205 -17.06 -11.76 -8.45
CA ILE A 205 -16.92 -10.84 -9.59
C ILE A 205 -15.72 -9.92 -9.39
N GLY A 206 -15.55 -9.36 -8.19
CA GLY A 206 -14.40 -8.52 -7.85
C GLY A 206 -13.07 -9.28 -7.93
N ALA A 207 -13.03 -10.52 -7.44
CA ALA A 207 -11.83 -11.37 -7.53
C ALA A 207 -11.48 -11.70 -8.98
N LEU A 208 -12.47 -12.04 -9.81
CA LEU A 208 -12.30 -12.32 -11.24
C LEU A 208 -11.79 -11.06 -11.98
N TYR A 209 -12.39 -9.90 -11.68
CA TYR A 209 -11.94 -8.62 -12.24
C TYR A 209 -10.47 -8.34 -11.88
N CYS A 210 -10.09 -8.47 -10.62
CA CYS A 210 -8.71 -8.28 -10.19
C CYS A 210 -7.76 -9.28 -10.86
N PHE A 211 -8.17 -10.54 -10.98
CA PHE A 211 -7.37 -11.60 -11.61
C PHE A 211 -7.06 -11.28 -13.08
N ILE A 212 -8.01 -10.69 -13.80
CA ILE A 212 -7.82 -10.30 -15.22
C ILE A 212 -7.07 -8.98 -15.33
N TYR A 213 -7.42 -7.98 -14.50
CA TYR A 213 -6.90 -6.62 -14.62
C TYR A 213 -5.46 -6.47 -14.13
N MET A 214 -5.11 -7.13 -13.02
CA MET A 214 -3.78 -6.97 -12.39
C MET A 214 -2.61 -7.36 -13.30
N PRO A 215 -2.62 -8.50 -14.01
CA PRO A 215 -1.54 -8.84 -14.93
C PRO A 215 -1.39 -7.84 -16.09
N ILE A 216 -2.50 -7.34 -16.62
CA ILE A 216 -2.49 -6.34 -17.71
C ILE A 216 -1.85 -5.05 -17.19
N SER A 217 -2.28 -4.58 -16.04
CA SER A 217 -1.75 -3.36 -15.40
C SER A 217 -0.25 -3.48 -15.07
N ALA A 218 0.19 -4.65 -14.60
CA ALA A 218 1.58 -4.90 -14.27
C ALA A 218 2.52 -4.89 -15.49
N LEU A 219 2.04 -5.33 -16.64
CA LEU A 219 2.82 -5.40 -17.88
C LEU A 219 2.79 -4.09 -18.70
N PHE A 220 1.88 -3.18 -18.39
CA PHE A 220 1.70 -1.95 -19.13
C PHE A 220 2.98 -1.10 -19.25
N PRO A 221 3.80 -0.88 -18.19
CA PRO A 221 5.05 -0.15 -18.31
C PRO A 221 6.05 -0.80 -19.28
N LEU A 222 6.13 -2.14 -19.26
CA LEU A 222 7.02 -2.87 -20.16
C LEU A 222 6.55 -2.82 -21.61
N MET A 223 5.24 -2.88 -21.84
CA MET A 223 4.65 -2.71 -23.18
C MET A 223 4.93 -1.31 -23.73
N SER A 224 4.81 -0.27 -22.89
CA SER A 224 5.10 1.10 -23.28
C SER A 224 6.54 1.24 -23.79
N MET A 225 7.51 0.66 -23.12
CA MET A 225 8.91 0.72 -23.55
C MET A 225 9.22 -0.14 -24.78
N ARG A 226 8.73 -1.37 -24.83
CA ARG A 226 9.11 -2.32 -25.91
C ARG A 226 8.32 -2.13 -27.19
N TYR A 227 7.03 -1.80 -27.11
CA TYR A 227 6.14 -1.78 -28.27
C TYR A 227 5.93 -0.37 -28.83
N PHE A 228 5.84 0.61 -27.95
CA PHE A 228 5.61 1.99 -28.35
C PHE A 228 6.88 2.84 -28.38
N HIS A 229 8.05 2.22 -28.19
CA HIS A 229 9.34 2.90 -28.14
C HIS A 229 9.32 4.13 -27.20
N GLY A 230 8.49 4.06 -26.16
CA GLY A 230 8.42 5.09 -25.14
C GLY A 230 9.79 5.20 -24.46
N THR A 231 10.39 6.38 -24.54
CA THR A 231 11.57 6.70 -23.77
C THR A 231 11.15 7.07 -22.35
N THR A 232 12.01 6.79 -21.38
CA THR A 232 11.86 7.26 -19.99
C THR A 232 12.14 8.76 -19.84
N THR A 233 12.30 9.47 -20.98
CA THR A 233 12.54 10.93 -21.07
C THR A 233 11.30 11.65 -21.59
#